data_80fc2e77dd57db835a48ed0500897e18
#
_entry.id   80fc2e77dd57db835a48ed0500897e18
#
_cell.length_a   1.000
_cell.length_b   1.000
_cell.length_c   1.000
_cell.angle_alpha   90.00
_cell.angle_beta   90.00
_cell.angle_gamma   90.00
#
_symmetry.space_group_name_H-M   'P 1'
#
loop_
_entity.id
_entity.type
_entity.pdbx_description
1 polymer ?
#
loop_
_entity_poly.entity_id
_entity_poly.type
_entity_poly.pdbx_seq_one_letter_code
_entity_poly.pdbx_strand_id
1 'polypeptide(L)' 'MTKRELLTTLEQYDDDMIVLVPGYENGYDAIDTIEVDHTIHDPEADWWDGEYQLSMTLLTPNSILLNAKQRNV' A
#
# COMPACT_ATOMS: atom_id res chain seq x y z
N MET A 1 -0.77 -1.86 9.50
CA MET A 1 -1.72 -2.97 9.27
C MET A 1 -0.98 -4.15 8.67
N THR A 2 -1.20 -5.34 9.21
CA THR A 2 -0.62 -6.57 8.65
C THR A 2 -1.54 -7.15 7.58
N LYS A 3 -1.00 -8.08 6.79
CA LYS A 3 -1.80 -8.84 5.82
C LYS A 3 -2.98 -9.53 6.51
N ARG A 4 -2.77 -10.14 7.67
CA ARG A 4 -3.82 -10.84 8.41
C ARG A 4 -4.94 -9.88 8.83
N GLU A 5 -4.58 -8.71 9.35
CA GLU A 5 -5.54 -7.70 9.73
C GLU A 5 -6.36 -7.21 8.53
N LEU A 6 -5.70 -7.02 7.40
CA LEU A 6 -6.37 -6.61 6.17
C LEU A 6 -7.35 -7.67 5.70
N LEU A 7 -6.93 -8.95 5.67
CA LEU A 7 -7.81 -10.05 5.26
C LEU A 7 -9.04 -10.17 6.15
N THR A 8 -8.84 -10.07 7.46
CA THR A 8 -9.94 -10.16 8.43
C THR A 8 -10.96 -9.04 8.21
N THR A 9 -10.45 -7.82 7.96
CA THR A 9 -11.32 -6.68 7.69
C THR A 9 -12.09 -6.85 6.39
N LEU A 10 -11.41 -7.31 5.34
CA LEU A 10 -12.03 -7.48 4.03
C LEU A 10 -13.11 -8.57 4.00
N GLU A 11 -13.01 -9.57 4.86
CA GLU A 11 -13.99 -10.65 4.92
C GLU A 11 -15.41 -10.16 5.23
N GLN A 12 -15.56 -8.98 5.80
CA GLN A 12 -16.85 -8.38 6.12
C GLN A 12 -17.61 -7.88 4.89
N TYR A 13 -16.95 -7.80 3.76
CA TYR A 13 -17.48 -7.18 2.55
C TYR A 13 -17.67 -8.20 1.44
N ASP A 14 -18.57 -7.88 0.50
CA ASP A 14 -18.83 -8.76 -0.64
C ASP A 14 -17.62 -8.89 -1.54
N ASP A 15 -17.44 -10.07 -2.12
CA ASP A 15 -16.29 -10.35 -3.00
C ASP A 15 -16.27 -9.47 -4.25
N ASP A 16 -17.42 -8.97 -4.67
CA ASP A 16 -17.54 -8.15 -5.87
C ASP A 16 -17.27 -6.67 -5.65
N MET A 17 -17.05 -6.25 -4.41
CA MET A 17 -16.73 -4.85 -4.13
C MET A 17 -15.34 -4.50 -4.63
N ILE A 18 -15.23 -3.35 -5.28
CA ILE A 18 -13.96 -2.90 -5.85
C ILE A 18 -13.10 -2.30 -4.75
N VAL A 19 -11.82 -2.70 -4.70
CA VAL A 19 -10.84 -2.13 -3.78
C VAL A 19 -10.10 -1.00 -4.48
N LEU A 20 -10.19 0.19 -3.92
CA LEU A 20 -9.59 1.40 -4.47
C LEU A 20 -8.60 2.01 -3.49
N VAL A 21 -7.73 2.86 -4.00
CA VAL A 21 -6.83 3.68 -3.18
C VAL A 21 -7.09 5.15 -3.48
N PRO A 22 -6.77 6.06 -2.54
CA PRO A 22 -6.92 7.49 -2.81
C PRO A 22 -6.12 7.91 -4.03
N GLY A 23 -6.74 8.70 -4.91
CA GLY A 23 -6.08 9.25 -6.08
C GLY A 23 -5.29 10.50 -5.73
N TYR A 24 -4.53 10.97 -6.72
CA TYR A 24 -3.80 12.22 -6.58
C TYR A 24 -4.79 13.38 -6.59
N GLU A 25 -4.70 14.22 -5.59
CA GLU A 25 -5.55 15.39 -5.33
C GLU A 25 -7.02 15.06 -5.06
N ASN A 26 -7.65 14.25 -5.88
CA ASN A 26 -9.07 13.97 -5.74
C ASN A 26 -9.44 12.63 -6.34
N GLY A 27 -10.54 12.06 -5.85
CA GLY A 27 -11.04 10.79 -6.37
C GLY A 27 -10.26 9.57 -5.91
N TYR A 28 -10.39 8.49 -6.66
CA TYR A 28 -9.83 7.19 -6.29
C TYR A 28 -9.21 6.52 -7.51
N ASP A 29 -8.16 5.75 -7.28
CA ASP A 29 -7.52 4.97 -8.33
C ASP A 29 -7.65 3.48 -8.04
N ALA A 30 -7.71 2.69 -9.12
CA ALA A 30 -7.71 1.24 -9.02
C ALA A 30 -6.32 0.74 -8.62
N ILE A 31 -6.29 -0.44 -8.00
CA ILE A 31 -5.04 -1.14 -7.76
C ILE A 31 -4.65 -1.86 -9.03
N ASP A 32 -3.42 -1.61 -9.51
CA ASP A 32 -2.90 -2.23 -10.71
C ASP A 32 -2.11 -3.50 -10.38
N THR A 33 -1.17 -3.38 -9.46
CA THR A 33 -0.31 -4.48 -9.07
C THR A 33 -0.13 -4.56 -7.57
N ILE A 34 0.21 -5.76 -7.10
CA ILE A 34 0.62 -6.00 -5.72
C ILE A 34 2.03 -6.53 -5.75
N GLU A 35 2.93 -5.85 -5.08
CA GLU A 35 4.34 -6.18 -5.04
C GLU A 35 4.82 -6.36 -3.62
N VAL A 36 6.03 -6.87 -3.45
CA VAL A 36 6.68 -6.96 -2.14
C VAL A 36 7.94 -6.12 -2.13
N ASP A 37 8.31 -5.63 -0.96
CA ASP A 37 9.49 -4.81 -0.83
C ASP A 37 10.10 -4.93 0.56
N HIS A 38 11.32 -4.41 0.69
CA HIS A 38 12.09 -4.36 1.93
C HIS A 38 11.98 -2.94 2.47
N THR A 39 11.27 -2.75 3.57
CA THR A 39 11.07 -1.41 4.11
C THR A 39 11.48 -1.29 5.56
N ILE A 40 11.81 -0.07 5.97
CA ILE A 40 12.08 0.28 7.34
C ILE A 40 11.18 1.44 7.75
N HIS A 41 10.66 1.38 8.97
CA HIS A 41 9.81 2.44 9.51
C HIS A 41 10.66 3.63 9.92
N ASP A 42 10.27 4.83 9.48
CA ASP A 42 10.90 6.08 9.88
C ASP A 42 9.94 6.86 10.79
N PRO A 43 10.11 6.79 12.12
CA PRO A 43 9.19 7.46 13.03
C PRO A 43 9.31 8.99 13.01
N GLU A 44 10.35 9.52 12.36
CA GLU A 44 10.59 10.96 12.27
C GLU A 44 10.27 11.53 10.90
N ALA A 45 9.63 10.75 10.03
CA ALA A 45 9.25 11.22 8.70
C ALA A 45 8.27 12.39 8.79
N ASP A 46 8.49 13.39 7.95
CA ASP A 46 7.57 14.51 7.82
C ASP A 46 6.25 14.06 7.19
N TRP A 47 5.20 14.83 7.39
CA TRP A 47 3.85 14.45 6.93
C TRP A 47 3.76 14.28 5.41
N TRP A 48 4.67 14.90 4.64
CA TRP A 48 4.70 14.77 3.18
C TRP A 48 5.54 13.60 2.69
N ASP A 49 6.35 12.99 3.56
CA ASP A 49 7.11 11.79 3.25
C ASP A 49 6.38 10.57 3.78
N GLY A 50 6.55 9.44 3.11
CA GLY A 50 6.04 8.19 3.65
C GLY A 50 6.78 7.80 4.92
N GLU A 51 6.06 7.27 5.90
CA GLU A 51 6.70 6.83 7.15
C GLU A 51 7.51 5.55 7.01
N TYR A 52 7.44 4.87 5.87
CA TYR A 52 8.24 3.69 5.56
C TYR A 52 9.14 4.01 4.38
N GLN A 53 10.42 3.65 4.52
CA GLN A 53 11.43 3.90 3.50
C GLN A 53 12.01 2.58 3.01
N LEU A 54 12.55 2.58 1.79
CA LEU A 54 13.23 1.41 1.24
C LEU A 54 14.44 1.07 2.11
N SER A 55 14.55 -0.19 2.51
CA SER A 55 15.69 -0.66 3.28
C SER A 55 16.72 -1.29 2.35
N MET A 56 17.97 -0.91 2.52
CA MET A 56 19.09 -1.45 1.74
C MET A 56 19.78 -2.62 2.46
N THR A 57 19.33 -2.97 3.66
CA THR A 57 20.02 -3.95 4.51
C THR A 57 19.23 -5.23 4.76
N LEU A 58 17.91 -5.20 4.58
CA LEU A 58 17.08 -6.39 4.78
C LEU A 58 17.24 -7.35 3.60
N LEU A 59 17.39 -8.65 3.91
CA LEU A 59 17.61 -9.69 2.90
C LEU A 59 16.30 -10.29 2.39
N THR A 60 15.22 -10.21 3.16
CA THR A 60 13.91 -10.74 2.77
C THR A 60 12.87 -9.64 2.76
N PRO A 61 11.94 -9.67 1.80
CA PRO A 61 10.85 -8.70 1.78
C PRO A 61 10.00 -8.81 3.05
N ASN A 62 9.63 -7.67 3.59
CA ASN A 62 8.80 -7.58 4.79
C ASN A 62 7.52 -6.79 4.59
N SER A 63 7.28 -6.27 3.40
CA SER A 63 6.15 -5.38 3.14
C SER A 63 5.45 -5.74 1.85
N ILE A 64 4.15 -5.47 1.83
CA ILE A 64 3.31 -5.61 0.64
C ILE A 64 2.95 -4.21 0.19
N LEU A 65 3.17 -3.93 -1.08
CA LEU A 65 2.89 -2.63 -1.68
C LEU A 65 1.73 -2.74 -2.65
N LEU A 66 0.70 -1.95 -2.42
CA LEU A 66 -0.45 -1.85 -3.33
C LEU A 66 -0.20 -0.67 -4.27
N ASN A 67 0.04 -0.98 -5.54
CA ASN A 67 0.33 0.05 -6.53
C ASN A 67 -0.92 0.49 -7.25
N ALA A 68 -1.20 1.78 -7.22
CA ALA A 68 -2.28 2.38 -7.96
C ALA A 68 -2.01 2.29 -9.47
N LYS A 69 -3.09 2.13 -10.22
CA LYS A 69 -3.00 2.14 -11.69
C LYS A 69 -2.60 3.54 -12.16
N GLN A 70 -1.50 3.60 -12.91
CA GLN A 70 -1.10 4.87 -13.50
C GLN A 70 -2.00 5.22 -14.67
N ARG A 71 -2.44 6.47 -14.68
CA ARG A 71 -3.27 6.99 -15.77
C ARG A 71 -2.46 7.98 -16.58
N ASN A 72 -2.59 7.89 -17.90
CA ASN A 72 -1.99 8.88 -18.79
C ASN A 72 -2.87 10.13 -18.78
N VAL A 73 -2.26 11.24 -18.45
CA VAL A 73 -2.94 12.54 -18.43
C VAL A 73 -2.51 13.38 -19.60
#